data_7c80acca85f1f26d2538825456992a08
#
_entry.id   7c80acca85f1f26d2538825456992a08
#
_cell.length_a   1.000
_cell.length_b   1.000
_cell.length_c   1.000
_cell.angle_alpha   90.00
_cell.angle_beta   90.00
_cell.angle_gamma   90.00
#
_symmetry.space_group_name_H-M   'P 1'
#
loop_
_entity.id
_entity.type
_entity.pdbx_description
1 polymer ?
#
loop_
_entity_poly.entity_id
_entity_poly.type
_entity_poly.pdbx_seq_one_letter_code
_entity_poly.pdbx_strand_id
1 'polypeptide(L)'
;EAFLEVKEYKDKGVPVVGMYCAYFPTELAMAVGAIPVGLCSFSNETVTAAERELPKSMCPLVKSSYGFAIEDKCPFFHFADLVIGETTCDGKKKMYELMAEFKPVFVMELPNSQSEKGLEFWRREVIRTKEYFEEFFHVIITDEMIHHAVHLSNEIRRSLKELCEVMKLDPAPVFGTDIQKMINGSKYRFDFKTTPELVDAVTEKILEEYHQGKHLESRPRILVTGCPIGGDTMKILEGIEENGGVVVAVENCSGVKTLDQMVDETQEDIYGAIAKRYLSTGCSIMTPNDNRIELIGRIIEEYHVDGVVEMILSGCHATGAESIYIRKFVNEEKNLPYISIDTDYSSADKGQISTRLAAFIEMIQADKSGKKELDMNYCYKLIVSGISGGKCFEEILQNVWDYTGVPVRFL
;
A
#
# COMPACT_ATOMS: atom_id res chain seq x y z
N GLU A 1 4.56 14.13 17.33
CA GLU A 1 6.00 14.53 17.26
C GLU A 1 6.37 15.01 15.84
N ALA A 2 6.13 14.26 14.77
CA ALA A 2 6.52 14.64 13.42
C ALA A 2 6.01 16.03 12.95
N PHE A 3 4.78 16.41 13.29
CA PHE A 3 4.26 17.73 12.92
C PHE A 3 4.97 18.88 13.66
N LEU A 4 5.45 18.65 14.87
CA LEU A 4 6.26 19.65 15.61
C LEU A 4 7.61 19.85 14.92
N GLU A 5 8.21 18.77 14.43
CA GLU A 5 9.44 18.82 13.66
C GLU A 5 9.26 19.61 12.36
N VAL A 6 8.18 19.36 11.61
CA VAL A 6 7.87 20.17 10.40
C VAL A 6 7.66 21.63 10.74
N LYS A 7 6.98 21.92 11.87
CA LYS A 7 6.82 23.30 12.34
C LYS A 7 8.17 23.95 12.63
N GLU A 8 9.09 23.25 13.30
CA GLU A 8 10.43 23.77 13.58
C GLU A 8 11.21 24.06 12.29
N TYR A 9 11.11 23.20 11.27
CA TYR A 9 11.69 23.44 9.97
C TYR A 9 11.09 24.68 9.28
N LYS A 10 9.76 24.83 9.35
CA LYS A 10 9.07 26.02 8.83
C LYS A 10 9.53 27.29 9.53
N ASP A 11 9.63 27.26 10.86
CA ASP A 11 10.11 28.40 11.66
C ASP A 11 11.56 28.80 11.30
N LYS A 12 12.35 27.86 10.78
CA LYS A 12 13.70 28.06 10.23
C LYS A 12 13.72 28.48 8.74
N GLY A 13 12.55 28.62 8.11
CA GLY A 13 12.42 29.01 6.70
C GLY A 13 12.61 27.85 5.72
N VAL A 14 12.60 26.60 6.16
CA VAL A 14 12.69 25.44 5.29
C VAL A 14 11.35 25.22 4.55
N PRO A 15 11.35 25.11 3.21
CA PRO A 15 10.12 24.85 2.45
C PRO A 15 9.54 23.45 2.75
N VAL A 16 8.22 23.31 2.61
CA VAL A 16 7.50 22.04 2.74
C VAL A 16 6.71 21.76 1.47
N VAL A 17 6.93 20.60 0.88
CA VAL A 17 6.22 20.14 -0.33
C VAL A 17 5.30 18.98 0.03
N GLY A 18 4.00 19.21 -0.08
CA GLY A 18 2.99 18.18 0.12
C GLY A 18 2.81 17.28 -1.10
N MET A 19 2.64 15.98 -0.90
CA MET A 19 2.45 15.01 -1.99
C MET A 19 1.35 14.00 -1.68
N TYR A 20 0.69 13.49 -2.73
CA TYR A 20 -0.41 12.54 -2.59
C TYR A 20 -0.16 11.17 -3.25
N CYS A 21 0.86 11.04 -4.07
CA CYS A 21 1.08 9.80 -4.79
C CYS A 21 2.53 9.33 -4.78
N ALA A 22 2.71 8.04 -4.97
CA ALA A 22 4.02 7.39 -5.05
C ALA A 22 4.78 7.69 -6.38
N TYR A 23 4.15 8.39 -7.32
CA TYR A 23 4.79 8.78 -8.57
C TYR A 23 5.60 10.07 -8.47
N PHE A 24 5.40 10.87 -7.45
CA PHE A 24 6.18 12.10 -7.27
C PHE A 24 7.65 11.79 -6.90
N PRO A 25 8.62 12.26 -7.70
CA PRO A 25 10.04 12.13 -7.36
C PRO A 25 10.40 13.05 -6.19
N THR A 26 10.46 12.50 -4.98
CA THR A 26 10.78 13.25 -3.74
C THR A 26 12.15 13.90 -3.80
N GLU A 27 13.04 13.38 -4.60
CA GLU A 27 14.38 13.92 -4.88
C GLU A 27 14.34 15.37 -5.37
N LEU A 28 13.31 15.75 -6.14
CA LEU A 28 13.14 17.13 -6.60
C LEU A 28 12.87 18.09 -5.44
N ALA A 29 12.03 17.68 -4.47
CA ALA A 29 11.80 18.48 -3.27
C ALA A 29 13.04 18.54 -2.39
N MET A 30 13.74 17.42 -2.21
CA MET A 30 14.98 17.36 -1.43
C MET A 30 16.08 18.22 -2.05
N ALA A 31 16.17 18.27 -3.39
CA ALA A 31 17.17 19.06 -4.10
C ALA A 31 17.01 20.58 -3.88
N VAL A 32 15.79 21.08 -3.72
CA VAL A 32 15.55 22.49 -3.34
C VAL A 32 15.69 22.75 -1.84
N GLY A 33 16.07 21.73 -1.06
CA GLY A 33 16.14 21.82 0.39
C GLY A 33 14.77 21.80 1.08
N ALA A 34 13.71 21.40 0.37
CA ALA A 34 12.38 21.26 0.93
C ALA A 34 12.16 19.89 1.58
N ILE A 35 11.22 19.86 2.52
CA ILE A 35 10.76 18.61 3.14
C ILE A 35 9.55 18.08 2.38
N PRO A 36 9.64 16.90 1.72
CA PRO A 36 8.48 16.22 1.17
C PRO A 36 7.65 15.58 2.27
N VAL A 37 6.35 15.85 2.31
CA VAL A 37 5.40 15.29 3.28
C VAL A 37 4.23 14.60 2.60
N GLY A 38 3.90 13.39 3.04
CA GLY A 38 2.74 12.66 2.57
C GLY A 38 1.45 13.26 3.11
N LEU A 39 0.47 13.53 2.23
CA LEU A 39 -0.80 14.18 2.57
C LEU A 39 -2.01 13.22 2.47
N CYS A 40 -1.81 11.97 2.05
CA CYS A 40 -2.90 10.98 2.05
C CYS A 40 -3.39 10.74 3.48
N SER A 41 -4.69 10.94 3.68
CA SER A 41 -5.34 10.67 4.96
C SER A 41 -6.08 9.34 4.94
N PHE A 42 -6.01 8.61 6.05
CA PHE A 42 -6.55 7.26 6.21
C PHE A 42 -7.54 7.22 7.38
N SER A 43 -8.41 8.22 7.47
CA SER A 43 -9.36 8.37 8.58
C SER A 43 -10.75 8.74 8.08
N ASN A 44 -11.76 8.24 8.77
CA ASN A 44 -13.17 8.58 8.51
C ASN A 44 -13.57 9.98 9.02
N GLU A 45 -12.73 10.64 9.80
CA GLU A 45 -13.06 11.87 10.55
C GLU A 45 -13.61 12.99 9.66
N THR A 46 -13.02 13.21 8.49
CA THR A 46 -13.35 14.34 7.62
C THR A 46 -14.13 13.95 6.36
N VAL A 47 -14.50 12.67 6.21
CA VAL A 47 -15.24 12.18 5.04
C VAL A 47 -16.58 12.92 4.86
N THR A 48 -17.31 13.15 5.95
CA THR A 48 -18.60 13.88 5.91
C THR A 48 -18.42 15.34 5.48
N ALA A 49 -17.31 15.99 5.83
CA ALA A 49 -17.01 17.34 5.39
C ALA A 49 -16.79 17.38 3.86
N ALA A 50 -15.98 16.45 3.36
CA ALA A 50 -15.72 16.32 1.93
C ALA A 50 -17.00 16.03 1.11
N GLU A 51 -17.95 15.27 1.66
CA GLU A 51 -19.22 14.94 0.99
C GLU A 51 -20.18 16.11 0.80
N ARG A 52 -19.85 17.30 1.32
CA ARG A 52 -20.58 18.54 0.99
C ARG A 52 -20.30 19.00 -0.44
N GLU A 53 -19.14 18.65 -0.98
CA GLU A 53 -18.66 19.06 -2.30
C GLU A 53 -18.41 17.87 -3.23
N LEU A 54 -17.95 16.76 -2.70
CA LEU A 54 -17.63 15.55 -3.46
C LEU A 54 -18.76 14.52 -3.41
N PRO A 55 -18.99 13.76 -4.49
CA PRO A 55 -19.97 12.68 -4.50
C PRO A 55 -19.69 11.61 -3.42
N LYS A 56 -20.75 11.15 -2.76
CA LYS A 56 -20.67 10.08 -1.75
C LYS A 56 -20.04 8.78 -2.26
N SER A 57 -20.24 8.48 -3.54
CA SER A 57 -19.67 7.31 -4.23
C SER A 57 -18.17 7.41 -4.51
N MET A 58 -17.56 8.57 -4.23
CA MET A 58 -16.13 8.75 -4.44
C MET A 58 -15.30 7.95 -3.42
N CYS A 59 -14.12 7.53 -3.84
CA CYS A 59 -13.15 6.78 -3.03
C CYS A 59 -12.90 7.44 -1.65
N PRO A 60 -12.94 6.69 -0.55
CA PRO A 60 -12.70 7.22 0.79
C PRO A 60 -11.36 7.94 0.94
N LEU A 61 -10.29 7.47 0.25
CA LEU A 61 -8.98 8.12 0.28
C LEU A 61 -9.03 9.55 -0.25
N VAL A 62 -9.76 9.76 -1.35
CA VAL A 62 -9.96 11.10 -1.93
C VAL A 62 -10.78 11.97 -0.99
N LYS A 63 -11.91 11.45 -0.49
CA LYS A 63 -12.78 12.18 0.44
C LYS A 63 -12.06 12.56 1.73
N SER A 64 -11.37 11.60 2.35
CA SER A 64 -10.61 11.85 3.59
C SER A 64 -9.53 12.92 3.36
N SER A 65 -8.70 12.74 2.33
CA SER A 65 -7.61 13.69 2.02
C SER A 65 -8.12 15.09 1.72
N TYR A 66 -9.20 15.22 0.94
CA TYR A 66 -9.84 16.51 0.66
C TYR A 66 -10.47 17.13 1.90
N GLY A 67 -11.18 16.31 2.68
CA GLY A 67 -11.81 16.77 3.92
C GLY A 67 -10.82 17.31 4.95
N PHE A 68 -9.66 16.65 5.13
CA PHE A 68 -8.59 17.16 5.98
C PHE A 68 -8.01 18.49 5.47
N ALA A 69 -7.96 18.69 4.15
CA ALA A 69 -7.48 19.93 3.56
C ALA A 69 -8.46 21.09 3.76
N ILE A 70 -9.76 20.92 3.48
CA ILE A 70 -10.77 22.00 3.61
C ILE A 70 -11.09 22.36 5.06
N GLU A 71 -10.92 21.40 6.01
CA GLU A 71 -11.11 21.66 7.44
C GLU A 71 -9.82 22.12 8.15
N ASP A 72 -8.72 22.25 7.41
CA ASP A 72 -7.37 22.60 7.93
C ASP A 72 -6.95 21.73 9.12
N LYS A 73 -7.34 20.45 9.11
CA LYS A 73 -7.06 19.49 10.17
C LYS A 73 -5.76 18.71 9.98
N CYS A 74 -5.20 18.74 8.77
CA CYS A 74 -3.91 18.11 8.48
C CYS A 74 -2.77 19.10 8.72
N PRO A 75 -1.96 18.94 9.78
CA PRO A 75 -0.86 19.87 10.06
C PRO A 75 0.19 19.89 8.93
N PHE A 76 0.40 18.77 8.24
CA PHE A 76 1.31 18.72 7.09
C PHE A 76 0.77 19.51 5.90
N PHE A 77 -0.53 19.43 5.61
CA PHE A 77 -1.16 20.25 4.59
C PHE A 77 -1.13 21.74 4.97
N HIS A 78 -1.39 22.05 6.24
CA HIS A 78 -1.31 23.42 6.76
C HIS A 78 0.06 24.06 6.47
N PHE A 79 1.15 23.36 6.78
CA PHE A 79 2.52 23.86 6.59
C PHE A 79 3.06 23.75 5.16
N ALA A 80 2.41 22.99 4.27
CA ALA A 80 2.86 22.86 2.90
C ALA A 80 2.81 24.19 2.15
N ASP A 81 3.92 24.57 1.51
CA ASP A 81 4.01 25.74 0.63
C ASP A 81 3.45 25.45 -0.74
N LEU A 82 3.63 24.20 -1.18
CA LEU A 82 3.22 23.71 -2.47
C LEU A 82 2.71 22.28 -2.34
N VAL A 83 1.65 21.97 -3.06
CA VAL A 83 1.12 20.60 -3.17
C VAL A 83 1.42 20.06 -4.57
N ILE A 84 1.98 18.87 -4.65
CA ILE A 84 2.17 18.15 -5.90
C ILE A 84 1.09 17.08 -6.04
N GLY A 85 0.45 17.08 -7.19
CA GLY A 85 -0.49 16.06 -7.61
C GLY A 85 -0.07 15.42 -8.92
N GLU A 86 -0.56 14.23 -9.20
CA GLU A 86 -0.32 13.53 -10.46
C GLU A 86 -1.66 13.10 -11.07
N THR A 87 -1.74 13.13 -12.41
CA THR A 87 -2.95 12.74 -13.13
C THR A 87 -3.21 11.24 -13.08
N THR A 88 -3.36 10.69 -11.86
CA THR A 88 -3.61 9.27 -11.61
C THR A 88 -5.08 8.93 -11.92
N CYS A 89 -5.96 8.91 -10.94
CA CYS A 89 -7.39 8.63 -11.14
C CYS A 89 -8.22 9.93 -11.25
N ASP A 90 -9.43 9.82 -11.79
CA ASP A 90 -10.31 10.97 -12.02
C ASP A 90 -10.67 11.72 -10.73
N GLY A 91 -10.87 10.98 -9.64
CA GLY A 91 -11.15 11.56 -8.33
C GLY A 91 -10.01 12.45 -7.84
N LYS A 92 -8.76 11.98 -7.93
CA LYS A 92 -7.59 12.78 -7.54
C LYS A 92 -7.40 14.01 -8.42
N LYS A 93 -7.53 13.88 -9.74
CA LYS A 93 -7.41 15.02 -10.65
C LYS A 93 -8.37 16.15 -10.27
N LYS A 94 -9.63 15.81 -9.98
CA LYS A 94 -10.61 16.81 -9.56
C LYS A 94 -10.38 17.34 -8.15
N MET A 95 -9.89 16.50 -7.24
CA MET A 95 -9.47 16.94 -5.92
C MET A 95 -8.37 18.02 -6.00
N TYR A 96 -7.36 17.83 -6.85
CA TYR A 96 -6.29 18.82 -7.03
C TYR A 96 -6.80 20.14 -7.62
N GLU A 97 -7.73 20.09 -8.58
CA GLU A 97 -8.37 21.27 -9.16
C GLU A 97 -9.11 22.10 -8.09
N LEU A 98 -9.86 21.42 -7.21
CA LEU A 98 -10.54 22.06 -6.08
C LEU A 98 -9.53 22.61 -5.04
N MET A 99 -8.49 21.85 -4.72
CA MET A 99 -7.47 22.31 -3.78
C MET A 99 -6.70 23.54 -4.29
N ALA A 100 -6.56 23.70 -5.60
CA ALA A 100 -5.88 24.85 -6.21
C ALA A 100 -6.59 26.18 -5.93
N GLU A 101 -7.85 26.16 -5.47
CA GLU A 101 -8.59 27.36 -5.08
C GLU A 101 -8.08 28.00 -3.78
N PHE A 102 -7.39 27.21 -2.92
CA PHE A 102 -6.96 27.68 -1.60
C PHE A 102 -5.52 27.30 -1.21
N LYS A 103 -4.79 26.54 -2.05
CA LYS A 103 -3.39 26.16 -1.85
C LYS A 103 -2.68 26.14 -3.19
N PRO A 104 -1.41 26.57 -3.31
CA PRO A 104 -0.64 26.32 -4.53
C PRO A 104 -0.56 24.83 -4.83
N VAL A 105 -1.02 24.44 -6.03
CA VAL A 105 -1.00 23.06 -6.51
C VAL A 105 -0.33 23.00 -7.88
N PHE A 106 0.65 22.13 -8.02
CA PHE A 106 1.24 21.79 -9.30
C PHE A 106 0.88 20.34 -9.67
N VAL A 107 0.36 20.13 -10.86
CA VAL A 107 -0.07 18.81 -11.34
C VAL A 107 0.89 18.31 -12.40
N MET A 108 1.51 17.15 -12.12
CA MET A 108 2.31 16.39 -13.07
C MET A 108 1.39 15.53 -13.95
N GLU A 109 1.58 15.58 -15.26
CA GLU A 109 0.85 14.74 -16.18
C GLU A 109 1.48 13.35 -16.25
N LEU A 110 0.83 12.37 -15.64
CA LEU A 110 1.32 10.99 -15.60
C LEU A 110 0.83 10.21 -16.83
N PRO A 111 1.72 9.56 -17.62
CA PRO A 111 1.29 8.66 -18.67
C PRO A 111 0.61 7.42 -18.09
N ASN A 112 -0.43 6.91 -18.75
CA ASN A 112 -1.13 5.67 -18.34
C ASN A 112 -0.53 4.41 -18.93
N SER A 113 0.71 4.49 -19.42
CA SER A 113 1.44 3.37 -20.02
C SER A 113 2.90 3.42 -19.61
N GLN A 114 3.47 2.27 -19.32
CA GLN A 114 4.89 2.09 -19.01
C GLN A 114 5.72 1.79 -20.26
N SER A 115 5.25 2.26 -21.43
CA SER A 115 5.93 2.15 -22.72
C SER A 115 7.11 3.14 -22.82
N GLU A 116 7.99 2.94 -23.81
CA GLU A 116 9.09 3.86 -24.11
C GLU A 116 8.60 5.31 -24.33
N LYS A 117 7.45 5.46 -25.03
CA LYS A 117 6.84 6.79 -25.22
C LYS A 117 6.34 7.37 -23.90
N GLY A 118 5.78 6.54 -23.02
CA GLY A 118 5.37 6.94 -21.68
C GLY A 118 6.57 7.36 -20.84
N LEU A 119 7.68 6.63 -20.93
CA LEU A 119 8.91 6.97 -20.21
C LEU A 119 9.50 8.31 -20.68
N GLU A 120 9.58 8.56 -22.00
CA GLU A 120 10.07 9.83 -22.51
C GLU A 120 9.13 10.99 -22.13
N PHE A 121 7.83 10.79 -22.14
CA PHE A 121 6.88 11.78 -21.66
C PHE A 121 7.08 12.05 -20.17
N TRP A 122 7.21 11.02 -19.35
CA TRP A 122 7.40 11.17 -17.89
C TRP A 122 8.73 11.83 -17.55
N ARG A 123 9.79 11.55 -18.31
CA ARG A 123 11.08 12.23 -18.17
C ARG A 123 10.94 13.76 -18.38
N ARG A 124 10.18 14.18 -19.37
CA ARG A 124 9.89 15.61 -19.59
C ARG A 124 9.09 16.22 -18.44
N GLU A 125 8.14 15.46 -17.88
CA GLU A 125 7.37 15.92 -16.72
C GLU A 125 8.25 16.07 -15.46
N VAL A 126 9.22 15.19 -15.25
CA VAL A 126 10.21 15.32 -14.17
C VAL A 126 11.02 16.62 -14.37
N ILE A 127 11.49 16.90 -15.59
CA ILE A 127 12.23 18.13 -15.91
C ILE A 127 11.32 19.36 -15.75
N ARG A 128 10.08 19.33 -16.26
CA ARG A 128 9.11 20.42 -16.10
C ARG A 128 8.84 20.72 -14.62
N THR A 129 8.78 19.70 -13.80
CA THR A 129 8.58 19.85 -12.35
C THR A 129 9.81 20.48 -11.70
N LYS A 130 11.02 20.09 -12.12
CA LYS A 130 12.27 20.71 -11.67
C LYS A 130 12.28 22.20 -12.02
N GLU A 131 11.96 22.58 -13.27
CA GLU A 131 11.90 23.97 -13.72
C GLU A 131 10.86 24.79 -12.93
N TYR A 132 9.68 24.19 -12.69
CA TYR A 132 8.65 24.82 -11.84
C TYR A 132 9.15 25.05 -10.41
N PHE A 133 9.88 24.10 -9.83
CA PHE A 133 10.45 24.25 -8.48
C PHE A 133 11.51 25.37 -8.44
N GLU A 134 12.33 25.50 -9.47
CA GLU A 134 13.30 26.59 -9.57
C GLU A 134 12.62 27.97 -9.58
N GLU A 135 11.52 28.09 -10.35
CA GLU A 135 10.73 29.32 -10.39
C GLU A 135 10.01 29.58 -9.06
N PHE A 136 9.31 28.56 -8.52
CA PHE A 136 8.49 28.72 -7.33
C PHE A 136 9.30 29.02 -6.06
N PHE A 137 10.42 28.33 -5.88
CA PHE A 137 11.31 28.48 -4.71
C PHE A 137 12.46 29.47 -4.94
N HIS A 138 12.59 30.07 -6.12
CA HIS A 138 13.66 31.00 -6.47
C HIS A 138 15.07 30.42 -6.27
N VAL A 139 15.28 29.19 -6.66
CA VAL A 139 16.56 28.46 -6.57
C VAL A 139 16.95 27.90 -7.92
N ILE A 140 18.25 27.59 -8.09
CA ILE A 140 18.73 26.84 -9.25
C ILE A 140 19.05 25.43 -8.75
N ILE A 141 18.45 24.43 -9.36
CA ILE A 141 18.69 23.02 -9.04
C ILE A 141 19.78 22.50 -9.97
N THR A 142 20.95 22.21 -9.40
CA THR A 142 22.07 21.62 -10.14
C THR A 142 21.95 20.10 -10.17
N ASP A 143 22.60 19.46 -11.15
CA ASP A 143 22.66 18.00 -11.22
C ASP A 143 23.32 17.40 -9.98
N GLU A 144 24.30 18.07 -9.37
CA GLU A 144 24.91 17.64 -8.11
C GLU A 144 23.90 17.59 -6.96
N MET A 145 23.00 18.59 -6.87
CA MET A 145 21.93 18.58 -5.86
C MET A 145 20.95 17.42 -6.08
N ILE A 146 20.62 17.13 -7.35
CA ILE A 146 19.79 15.98 -7.69
C ILE A 146 20.48 14.66 -7.36
N HIS A 147 21.74 14.48 -7.75
CA HIS A 147 22.49 13.28 -7.41
C HIS A 147 22.59 13.05 -5.90
N HIS A 148 22.81 14.10 -5.12
CA HIS A 148 22.83 14.01 -3.67
C HIS A 148 21.45 13.57 -3.10
N ALA A 149 20.35 14.16 -3.61
CA ALA A 149 19.00 13.79 -3.20
C ALA A 149 18.66 12.36 -3.60
N VAL A 150 19.06 11.92 -4.79
CA VAL A 150 18.90 10.54 -5.27
C VAL A 150 19.63 9.57 -4.34
N HIS A 151 20.88 9.87 -4.00
CA HIS A 151 21.68 9.04 -3.10
C HIS A 151 20.98 8.86 -1.74
N LEU A 152 20.57 9.94 -1.08
CA LEU A 152 19.86 9.89 0.18
C LEU A 152 18.54 9.10 0.09
N SER A 153 17.76 9.31 -0.97
CA SER A 153 16.52 8.58 -1.20
C SER A 153 16.74 7.09 -1.42
N ASN A 154 17.79 6.71 -2.15
CA ASN A 154 18.16 5.32 -2.38
C ASN A 154 18.61 4.64 -1.09
N GLU A 155 19.40 5.30 -0.25
CA GLU A 155 19.80 4.77 1.06
C GLU A 155 18.59 4.48 1.95
N ILE A 156 17.63 5.40 2.02
CA ILE A 156 16.37 5.19 2.77
C ILE A 156 15.58 4.01 2.19
N ARG A 157 15.45 3.93 0.85
CA ARG A 157 14.72 2.83 0.20
C ARG A 157 15.39 1.48 0.46
N ARG A 158 16.73 1.43 0.40
CA ARG A 158 17.51 0.22 0.66
C ARG A 158 17.26 -0.28 2.08
N SER A 159 17.45 0.56 3.09
CA SER A 159 17.23 0.19 4.49
C SER A 159 15.79 -0.28 4.75
N LEU A 160 14.79 0.42 4.21
CA LEU A 160 13.39 0.01 4.34
C LEU A 160 13.07 -1.28 3.58
N LYS A 161 13.71 -1.54 2.44
CA LYS A 161 13.59 -2.79 1.71
C LYS A 161 14.17 -3.95 2.51
N GLU A 162 15.37 -3.79 3.06
CA GLU A 162 16.01 -4.77 3.92
C GLU A 162 15.18 -5.08 5.17
N LEU A 163 14.56 -4.05 5.77
CA LEU A 163 13.59 -4.24 6.85
C LEU A 163 12.40 -5.10 6.42
N CYS A 164 11.84 -4.88 5.21
CA CYS A 164 10.77 -5.74 4.71
C CYS A 164 11.25 -7.17 4.47
N GLU A 165 12.48 -7.35 4.02
CA GLU A 165 13.05 -8.65 3.66
C GLU A 165 13.27 -9.58 4.85
N VAL A 166 13.29 -9.06 6.09
CA VAL A 166 13.32 -9.95 7.27
C VAL A 166 12.09 -10.88 7.32
N MET A 167 10.99 -10.45 6.70
CA MET A 167 9.76 -11.25 6.62
C MET A 167 9.83 -12.41 5.62
N LYS A 168 10.94 -12.57 4.87
CA LYS A 168 11.24 -13.78 4.09
C LYS A 168 11.60 -14.97 4.97
N LEU A 169 12.05 -14.73 6.19
CA LEU A 169 12.36 -15.77 7.16
C LEU A 169 11.10 -16.55 7.56
N ASP A 170 11.24 -17.85 7.77
CA ASP A 170 10.15 -18.75 8.20
C ASP A 170 10.63 -19.61 9.39
N PRO A 171 9.98 -19.54 10.55
CA PRO A 171 8.83 -18.70 10.89
C PRO A 171 9.14 -17.20 10.82
N ALA A 172 8.09 -16.35 10.62
CA ALA A 172 8.29 -14.90 10.56
C ALA A 172 8.86 -14.36 11.89
N PRO A 173 9.84 -13.44 11.85
CA PRO A 173 10.47 -12.91 13.06
C PRO A 173 9.53 -12.04 13.91
N VAL A 174 8.67 -11.24 13.26
CA VAL A 174 7.77 -10.27 13.87
C VAL A 174 6.43 -10.25 13.14
N PHE A 175 5.46 -9.53 13.65
CA PHE A 175 4.20 -9.29 12.95
C PHE A 175 4.39 -8.30 11.79
N GLY A 176 3.70 -8.54 10.67
CA GLY A 176 3.72 -7.63 9.51
C GLY A 176 3.06 -6.28 9.81
N THR A 177 2.12 -6.23 10.75
CA THR A 177 1.56 -4.97 11.27
C THR A 177 2.64 -4.08 11.87
N ASP A 178 3.64 -4.64 12.56
CA ASP A 178 4.73 -3.85 13.14
C ASP A 178 5.69 -3.35 12.06
N ILE A 179 6.05 -4.19 11.09
CA ILE A 179 6.81 -3.75 9.90
C ILE A 179 6.08 -2.60 9.18
N GLN A 180 4.76 -2.74 8.96
CA GLN A 180 4.00 -1.68 8.29
C GLN A 180 3.94 -0.38 9.09
N LYS A 181 3.83 -0.44 10.42
CA LYS A 181 3.92 0.74 11.29
C LYS A 181 5.28 1.42 11.19
N MET A 182 6.37 0.65 11.11
CA MET A 182 7.72 1.19 10.95
C MET A 182 7.90 1.88 9.59
N ILE A 183 7.42 1.25 8.49
CA ILE A 183 7.45 1.86 7.16
C ILE A 183 6.62 3.16 7.14
N ASN A 184 5.44 3.15 7.74
CA ASN A 184 4.60 4.34 7.79
C ASN A 184 5.23 5.44 8.66
N GLY A 185 5.84 5.08 9.78
CA GLY A 185 6.53 6.01 10.68
C GLY A 185 7.77 6.64 10.04
N SER A 186 8.54 5.88 9.26
CA SER A 186 9.76 6.38 8.60
C SER A 186 9.46 7.49 7.57
N LYS A 187 8.27 7.48 6.95
CA LYS A 187 7.83 8.53 6.01
C LYS A 187 7.65 9.91 6.66
N TYR A 188 7.60 9.95 7.98
CA TYR A 188 7.48 11.18 8.77
C TYR A 188 8.75 11.49 9.58
N ARG A 189 9.89 10.96 9.15
CA ARG A 189 11.22 11.34 9.60
C ARG A 189 11.87 12.21 8.55
N PHE A 190 12.28 13.40 8.93
CA PHE A 190 12.77 14.42 8.00
C PHE A 190 14.29 14.61 8.07
N ASP A 191 14.96 13.91 8.96
CA ASP A 191 16.42 13.74 8.91
C ASP A 191 16.76 12.55 7.99
N PHE A 192 16.91 12.85 6.71
CA PHE A 192 17.17 11.86 5.66
C PHE A 192 18.53 11.17 5.79
N LYS A 193 19.47 11.76 6.54
CA LYS A 193 20.82 11.19 6.72
C LYS A 193 20.84 10.11 7.79
N THR A 194 20.11 10.33 8.92
CA THR A 194 20.11 9.39 10.04
C THR A 194 19.01 8.35 9.94
N THR A 195 18.02 8.54 9.08
CA THR A 195 16.91 7.60 8.91
C THR A 195 17.37 6.19 8.50
N PRO A 196 18.28 6.00 7.52
CA PRO A 196 18.79 4.67 7.19
C PRO A 196 19.44 3.97 8.38
N GLU A 197 20.32 4.62 9.12
CA GLU A 197 21.01 4.06 10.27
C GLU A 197 20.04 3.54 11.35
N LEU A 198 18.96 4.28 11.60
CA LEU A 198 17.95 3.87 12.57
C LEU A 198 17.14 2.67 12.11
N VAL A 199 16.81 2.61 10.82
CA VAL A 199 16.10 1.46 10.23
C VAL A 199 16.99 0.23 10.23
N ASP A 200 18.25 0.39 9.83
CA ASP A 200 19.25 -0.69 9.81
C ASP A 200 19.47 -1.26 11.22
N ALA A 201 19.61 -0.41 12.24
CA ALA A 201 19.74 -0.85 13.63
C ALA A 201 18.53 -1.67 14.13
N VAL A 202 17.33 -1.34 13.69
CA VAL A 202 16.13 -2.14 14.02
C VAL A 202 16.15 -3.46 13.26
N THR A 203 16.51 -3.46 11.99
CA THR A 203 16.64 -4.65 11.15
C THR A 203 17.65 -5.63 11.75
N GLU A 204 18.83 -5.14 12.13
CA GLU A 204 19.87 -5.94 12.81
C GLU A 204 19.34 -6.55 14.11
N LYS A 205 18.64 -5.76 14.93
CA LYS A 205 18.07 -6.26 16.18
C LYS A 205 17.03 -7.36 15.96
N ILE A 206 16.17 -7.23 14.96
CA ILE A 206 15.20 -8.28 14.60
C ILE A 206 15.94 -9.57 14.21
N LEU A 207 16.99 -9.46 13.39
CA LEU A 207 17.79 -10.61 12.96
C LEU A 207 18.56 -11.26 14.12
N GLU A 208 19.15 -10.47 15.03
CA GLU A 208 19.80 -10.97 16.24
C GLU A 208 18.82 -11.74 17.13
N GLU A 209 17.63 -11.18 17.37
CA GLU A 209 16.60 -11.86 18.17
C GLU A 209 16.09 -13.12 17.48
N TYR A 210 15.94 -13.13 16.17
CA TYR A 210 15.58 -14.31 15.40
C TYR A 210 16.61 -15.44 15.56
N HIS A 211 17.90 -15.13 15.45
CA HIS A 211 18.98 -16.10 15.66
C HIS A 211 19.05 -16.64 17.09
N GLN A 212 18.49 -15.92 18.06
CA GLN A 212 18.32 -16.38 19.45
C GLN A 212 17.06 -17.24 19.64
N GLY A 213 16.33 -17.55 18.56
CA GLY A 213 15.09 -18.32 18.60
C GLY A 213 13.84 -17.51 18.98
N LYS A 214 13.91 -16.18 18.97
CA LYS A 214 12.76 -15.31 19.18
C LYS A 214 12.10 -15.01 17.85
N HIS A 215 11.05 -15.72 17.54
CA HIS A 215 10.24 -15.59 16.33
C HIS A 215 8.80 -15.99 16.63
N LEU A 216 7.91 -15.71 15.72
CA LEU A 216 6.52 -16.15 15.81
C LEU A 216 6.42 -17.67 15.66
N GLU A 217 5.30 -18.24 16.08
CA GLU A 217 4.93 -19.60 15.70
C GLU A 217 4.68 -19.66 14.19
N SER A 218 4.80 -20.84 13.58
CA SER A 218 4.48 -21.03 12.17
C SER A 218 2.99 -20.71 11.91
N ARG A 219 2.75 -19.82 10.96
CA ARG A 219 1.42 -19.29 10.61
C ARG A 219 1.23 -19.24 9.10
N PRO A 220 0.00 -19.27 8.57
CA PRO A 220 -0.27 -18.93 7.18
C PRO A 220 0.33 -17.57 6.82
N ARG A 221 1.12 -17.55 5.75
CA ARG A 221 1.89 -16.38 5.29
C ARG A 221 1.09 -15.61 4.23
N ILE A 222 0.68 -14.41 4.56
CA ILE A 222 -0.30 -13.66 3.77
C ILE A 222 0.37 -12.45 3.10
N LEU A 223 0.21 -12.36 1.78
CA LEU A 223 0.45 -11.13 1.03
C LEU A 223 -0.81 -10.27 1.06
N VAL A 224 -0.68 -9.01 1.44
CA VAL A 224 -1.74 -8.01 1.30
C VAL A 224 -1.43 -7.08 0.13
N THR A 225 -2.37 -6.94 -0.80
CA THR A 225 -2.25 -6.07 -1.98
C THR A 225 -3.44 -5.12 -2.10
N GLY A 226 -3.47 -4.27 -3.11
CA GLY A 226 -4.59 -3.39 -3.43
C GLY A 226 -4.37 -1.91 -3.07
N CYS A 227 -5.36 -1.29 -2.44
CA CYS A 227 -5.30 0.12 -2.07
C CYS A 227 -4.31 0.39 -0.93
N PRO A 228 -3.80 1.64 -0.79
CA PRO A 228 -2.89 1.99 0.29
C PRO A 228 -3.48 1.73 1.68
N ILE A 229 -2.64 1.25 2.61
CA ILE A 229 -3.02 0.91 3.98
C ILE A 229 -2.36 1.86 4.98
N GLY A 230 -3.17 2.37 5.89
CA GLY A 230 -2.78 3.24 7.00
C GLY A 230 -4.00 3.60 7.84
N GLY A 231 -3.81 4.16 9.04
CA GLY A 231 -4.90 4.58 9.91
C GLY A 231 -6.02 3.53 10.04
N ASP A 232 -7.25 3.91 9.71
CA ASP A 232 -8.44 3.06 9.87
C ASP A 232 -8.43 1.79 9.01
N THR A 233 -7.59 1.69 7.98
CA THR A 233 -7.45 0.47 7.16
C THR A 233 -6.44 -0.53 7.68
N MET A 234 -5.71 -0.21 8.76
CA MET A 234 -4.86 -1.19 9.46
C MET A 234 -5.67 -2.39 9.98
N LYS A 235 -6.99 -2.25 10.16
CA LYS A 235 -7.93 -3.32 10.51
C LYS A 235 -7.81 -4.57 9.63
N ILE A 236 -7.32 -4.43 8.39
CA ILE A 236 -7.10 -5.59 7.49
C ILE A 236 -5.89 -6.41 7.96
N LEU A 237 -4.75 -5.75 8.22
CA LEU A 237 -3.54 -6.44 8.69
C LEU A 237 -3.76 -7.02 10.09
N GLU A 238 -4.32 -6.21 11.00
CA GLU A 238 -4.69 -6.64 12.35
C GLU A 238 -5.64 -7.84 12.32
N GLY A 239 -6.68 -7.78 11.48
CA GLY A 239 -7.65 -8.88 11.35
C GLY A 239 -7.03 -10.17 10.82
N ILE A 240 -6.04 -10.13 9.91
CA ILE A 240 -5.29 -11.31 9.48
C ILE A 240 -4.52 -11.92 10.66
N GLU A 241 -3.80 -11.11 11.41
CA GLU A 241 -2.90 -11.55 12.48
C GLU A 241 -3.65 -11.98 13.74
N GLU A 242 -4.75 -11.30 14.09
CA GLU A 242 -5.66 -11.69 15.18
C GLU A 242 -6.34 -13.05 14.91
N ASN A 243 -6.54 -13.41 13.65
CA ASN A 243 -7.13 -14.70 13.25
C ASN A 243 -6.09 -15.80 12.92
N GLY A 244 -4.83 -15.60 13.32
CA GLY A 244 -3.80 -16.63 13.27
C GLY A 244 -2.98 -16.70 11.99
N GLY A 245 -3.11 -15.73 11.07
CA GLY A 245 -2.20 -15.51 9.96
C GLY A 245 -0.98 -14.68 10.36
N VAL A 246 -0.06 -14.46 9.42
CA VAL A 246 1.00 -13.45 9.51
C VAL A 246 1.11 -12.73 8.17
N VAL A 247 1.08 -11.41 8.20
CA VAL A 247 1.30 -10.60 7.00
C VAL A 247 2.79 -10.53 6.71
N VAL A 248 3.22 -11.13 5.61
CA VAL A 248 4.64 -11.17 5.26
C VAL A 248 5.07 -10.09 4.27
N ALA A 249 4.13 -9.54 3.51
CA ALA A 249 4.38 -8.41 2.63
C ALA A 249 3.10 -7.61 2.38
N VAL A 250 3.29 -6.30 2.13
CA VAL A 250 2.22 -5.38 1.72
C VAL A 250 2.59 -4.76 0.38
N GLU A 251 1.96 -5.23 -0.71
CA GLU A 251 2.18 -4.72 -2.07
C GLU A 251 1.19 -3.60 -2.38
N ASN A 252 1.49 -2.39 -1.96
CA ASN A 252 0.74 -1.19 -2.32
C ASN A 252 1.61 0.07 -2.14
N CYS A 253 1.02 1.26 -2.32
CA CYS A 253 1.74 2.54 -2.18
C CYS A 253 2.23 2.83 -0.75
N SER A 254 1.79 2.06 0.24
CA SER A 254 2.27 2.18 1.63
C SER A 254 3.38 1.18 1.97
N GLY A 255 3.65 0.20 1.13
CA GLY A 255 4.55 -0.92 1.39
C GLY A 255 5.62 -1.14 0.32
N VAL A 256 5.93 -2.41 0.04
CA VAL A 256 7.06 -2.89 -0.78
C VAL A 256 7.10 -2.27 -2.18
N LYS A 257 5.95 -2.02 -2.81
CA LYS A 257 5.85 -1.43 -4.15
C LYS A 257 6.72 -0.18 -4.34
N THR A 258 6.80 0.67 -3.34
CA THR A 258 7.56 1.93 -3.41
C THR A 258 9.03 1.77 -3.09
N LEU A 259 9.43 0.61 -2.58
CA LEU A 259 10.78 0.28 -2.14
C LEU A 259 11.50 -0.68 -3.11
N ASP A 260 10.77 -1.28 -4.05
CA ASP A 260 11.30 -2.34 -4.91
C ASP A 260 12.44 -1.87 -5.82
N GLN A 261 12.31 -0.69 -6.41
CA GLN A 261 13.24 -0.15 -7.39
C GLN A 261 14.03 1.06 -6.83
N MET A 262 15.32 1.09 -7.10
CA MET A 262 16.22 2.24 -6.85
C MET A 262 16.33 3.11 -8.09
N VAL A 263 16.71 4.37 -7.92
CA VAL A 263 17.18 5.20 -9.04
C VAL A 263 18.59 4.74 -9.39
N ASP A 264 18.87 4.49 -10.65
CA ASP A 264 20.22 4.13 -11.12
C ASP A 264 21.14 5.35 -11.12
N GLU A 265 21.98 5.45 -10.10
CA GLU A 265 22.90 6.56 -9.88
C GLU A 265 24.07 6.61 -10.91
N THR A 266 24.25 5.54 -11.70
CA THR A 266 25.34 5.44 -12.69
C THR A 266 24.97 6.03 -14.04
N GLN A 267 23.72 6.39 -14.26
CA GLN A 267 23.25 6.95 -15.53
C GLN A 267 23.67 8.42 -15.68
N GLU A 268 24.18 8.80 -16.85
CA GLU A 268 24.47 10.20 -17.18
C GLU A 268 23.20 11.06 -17.17
N ASP A 269 22.08 10.51 -17.67
CA ASP A 269 20.78 11.16 -17.62
C ASP A 269 20.06 10.81 -16.30
N ILE A 270 20.36 11.55 -15.25
CA ILE A 270 19.78 11.32 -13.94
C ILE A 270 18.26 11.53 -13.93
N TYR A 271 17.73 12.46 -14.74
CA TYR A 271 16.28 12.68 -14.85
C TYR A 271 15.58 11.52 -15.55
N GLY A 272 16.23 10.91 -16.54
CA GLY A 272 15.77 9.67 -17.16
C GLY A 272 15.79 8.49 -16.19
N ALA A 273 16.81 8.37 -15.35
CA ALA A 273 16.90 7.35 -14.31
C ALA A 273 15.79 7.51 -13.26
N ILE A 274 15.54 8.73 -12.80
CA ILE A 274 14.43 9.07 -11.91
C ILE A 274 13.10 8.69 -12.58
N ALA A 275 12.86 9.15 -13.80
CA ALA A 275 11.64 8.88 -14.53
C ALA A 275 11.39 7.37 -14.68
N LYS A 276 12.41 6.59 -15.02
CA LYS A 276 12.35 5.14 -15.17
C LYS A 276 11.94 4.48 -13.85
N ARG A 277 12.60 4.83 -12.75
CA ARG A 277 12.30 4.29 -11.43
C ARG A 277 10.85 4.57 -11.02
N TYR A 278 10.38 5.81 -11.16
CA TYR A 278 9.05 6.17 -10.73
C TYR A 278 7.96 5.59 -11.64
N LEU A 279 8.15 5.61 -12.95
CA LEU A 279 7.17 5.05 -13.90
C LEU A 279 7.09 3.52 -13.80
N SER A 280 8.14 2.83 -13.32
CA SER A 280 8.09 1.37 -13.13
C SER A 280 7.13 0.93 -12.01
N THR A 281 6.66 1.87 -11.20
CA THR A 281 5.69 1.57 -10.13
C THR A 281 4.38 1.04 -10.73
N GLY A 282 4.02 -0.21 -10.41
CA GLY A 282 2.78 -0.82 -10.85
C GLY A 282 1.57 -0.23 -10.11
N CYS A 283 0.71 0.52 -10.78
CA CYS A 283 -0.52 1.05 -10.22
C CYS A 283 -1.70 0.69 -11.13
N SER A 284 -2.85 0.44 -10.56
CA SER A 284 -4.08 0.08 -11.28
C SER A 284 -4.56 1.08 -12.33
N ILE A 285 -3.93 2.27 -12.40
CA ILE A 285 -4.18 3.26 -13.46
C ILE A 285 -3.35 3.02 -14.73
N MET A 286 -2.37 2.12 -14.69
CA MET A 286 -1.53 1.76 -15.83
C MET A 286 -2.21 0.72 -16.72
N THR A 287 -1.98 0.81 -18.03
CA THR A 287 -2.56 -0.11 -19.01
C THR A 287 -1.56 -0.38 -20.14
N PRO A 288 -1.02 -1.63 -20.26
CA PRO A 288 -1.13 -2.73 -19.29
C PRO A 288 -0.37 -2.44 -17.98
N ASN A 289 -0.59 -3.26 -16.93
CA ASN A 289 0.08 -3.14 -15.63
C ASN A 289 0.90 -4.40 -15.30
N ASP A 290 1.70 -4.84 -16.24
CA ASP A 290 2.49 -6.07 -16.13
C ASP A 290 3.49 -6.00 -14.98
N ASN A 291 4.09 -4.83 -14.74
CA ASN A 291 5.02 -4.61 -13.63
C ASN A 291 4.42 -4.96 -12.26
N ARG A 292 3.11 -4.76 -12.06
CA ARG A 292 2.44 -5.13 -10.82
C ARG A 292 2.30 -6.63 -10.68
N ILE A 293 1.91 -7.32 -11.76
CA ILE A 293 1.78 -8.78 -11.78
C ILE A 293 3.15 -9.43 -11.52
N GLU A 294 4.21 -8.95 -12.17
CA GLU A 294 5.57 -9.43 -11.97
C GLU A 294 6.04 -9.24 -10.52
N LEU A 295 5.78 -8.06 -9.94
CA LEU A 295 6.12 -7.79 -8.53
C LEU A 295 5.38 -8.72 -7.58
N ILE A 296 4.07 -8.90 -7.75
CA ILE A 296 3.25 -9.82 -6.95
C ILE A 296 3.81 -11.24 -7.08
N GLY A 297 4.16 -11.68 -8.30
CA GLY A 297 4.74 -13.01 -8.55
C GLY A 297 6.05 -13.23 -7.80
N ARG A 298 6.97 -12.25 -7.84
CA ARG A 298 8.23 -12.31 -7.07
C ARG A 298 7.99 -12.35 -5.56
N ILE A 299 7.10 -11.52 -5.05
CA ILE A 299 6.76 -11.51 -3.63
C ILE A 299 6.19 -12.86 -3.20
N ILE A 300 5.30 -13.47 -3.98
CA ILE A 300 4.72 -14.79 -3.68
C ILE A 300 5.83 -15.82 -3.49
N GLU A 301 6.81 -15.83 -4.39
CA GLU A 301 7.91 -16.80 -4.34
C GLU A 301 8.92 -16.50 -3.22
N GLU A 302 9.40 -15.27 -3.15
CA GLU A 302 10.46 -14.87 -2.21
C GLU A 302 10.01 -14.88 -0.74
N TYR A 303 8.73 -14.55 -0.49
CA TYR A 303 8.18 -14.51 0.86
C TYR A 303 7.39 -15.77 1.24
N HIS A 304 7.42 -16.81 0.39
CA HIS A 304 6.72 -18.07 0.64
C HIS A 304 5.25 -17.87 1.02
N VAL A 305 4.53 -17.13 0.19
CA VAL A 305 3.14 -16.72 0.45
C VAL A 305 2.19 -17.91 0.33
N ASP A 306 1.30 -18.08 1.29
CA ASP A 306 0.27 -19.12 1.33
C ASP A 306 -1.09 -18.65 0.84
N GLY A 307 -1.32 -17.33 0.81
CA GLY A 307 -2.57 -16.75 0.34
C GLY A 307 -2.49 -15.25 0.17
N VAL A 308 -3.38 -14.70 -0.63
CA VAL A 308 -3.41 -13.27 -0.99
C VAL A 308 -4.71 -12.63 -0.56
N VAL A 309 -4.61 -11.52 0.16
CA VAL A 309 -5.74 -10.65 0.52
C VAL A 309 -5.61 -9.36 -0.26
N GLU A 310 -6.58 -9.02 -1.10
CA GLU A 310 -6.62 -7.73 -1.78
C GLU A 310 -7.61 -6.79 -1.09
N MET A 311 -7.11 -5.67 -0.57
CA MET A 311 -7.94 -4.61 0.01
C MET A 311 -8.33 -3.59 -1.07
N ILE A 312 -9.63 -3.43 -1.28
CA ILE A 312 -10.21 -2.48 -2.22
C ILE A 312 -10.98 -1.42 -1.44
N LEU A 313 -10.65 -0.16 -1.62
CA LEU A 313 -11.46 0.93 -1.06
C LEU A 313 -12.74 1.10 -1.88
N SER A 314 -13.87 1.12 -1.22
CA SER A 314 -15.18 1.30 -1.84
C SER A 314 -15.19 2.55 -2.74
N GLY A 315 -15.55 2.38 -4.01
CA GLY A 315 -15.49 3.46 -5.00
C GLY A 315 -14.10 3.69 -5.64
N CYS A 316 -13.09 2.85 -5.35
CA CYS A 316 -11.85 2.84 -6.11
C CYS A 316 -12.02 2.01 -7.38
N HIS A 317 -12.49 2.63 -8.46
CA HIS A 317 -12.81 1.93 -9.71
C HIS A 317 -11.58 1.28 -10.36
N ALA A 318 -10.42 1.93 -10.32
CA ALA A 318 -9.20 1.39 -10.93
C ALA A 318 -8.78 0.08 -10.28
N THR A 319 -8.63 0.05 -8.94
CA THR A 319 -8.26 -1.17 -8.21
C THR A 319 -9.36 -2.23 -8.30
N GLY A 320 -10.64 -1.83 -8.18
CA GLY A 320 -11.76 -2.75 -8.29
C GLY A 320 -11.86 -3.43 -9.65
N ALA A 321 -11.57 -2.72 -10.75
CA ALA A 321 -11.55 -3.32 -12.09
C ALA A 321 -10.33 -4.24 -12.29
N GLU A 322 -9.18 -3.86 -11.78
CA GLU A 322 -7.95 -4.63 -11.92
C GLU A 322 -7.94 -5.92 -11.08
N SER A 323 -8.69 -5.97 -9.99
CA SER A 323 -8.75 -7.12 -9.07
C SER A 323 -9.05 -8.46 -9.78
N ILE A 324 -9.73 -8.42 -10.92
CA ILE A 324 -9.99 -9.62 -11.72
C ILE A 324 -8.70 -10.23 -12.28
N TYR A 325 -7.74 -9.40 -12.68
CA TYR A 325 -6.44 -9.85 -13.20
C TYR A 325 -5.59 -10.44 -12.06
N ILE A 326 -5.56 -9.75 -10.92
CA ILE A 326 -4.84 -10.23 -9.72
C ILE A 326 -5.39 -11.57 -9.26
N ARG A 327 -6.73 -11.70 -9.17
CA ARG A 327 -7.38 -12.96 -8.79
C ARG A 327 -7.03 -14.09 -9.75
N LYS A 328 -7.09 -13.87 -11.07
CA LYS A 328 -6.74 -14.88 -12.06
C LYS A 328 -5.29 -15.31 -11.92
N PHE A 329 -4.38 -14.37 -11.84
CA PHE A 329 -2.96 -14.65 -11.67
C PHE A 329 -2.69 -15.48 -10.40
N VAL A 330 -3.25 -15.09 -9.25
CA VAL A 330 -3.05 -15.78 -7.98
C VAL A 330 -3.69 -17.17 -7.98
N ASN A 331 -4.94 -17.28 -8.41
CA ASN A 331 -5.66 -18.56 -8.36
C ASN A 331 -5.25 -19.54 -9.47
N GLU A 332 -5.10 -19.04 -10.71
CA GLU A 332 -4.93 -19.91 -11.88
C GLU A 332 -3.47 -20.17 -12.23
N GLU A 333 -2.58 -19.18 -12.03
CA GLU A 333 -1.16 -19.33 -12.35
C GLU A 333 -0.32 -19.73 -11.12
N LYS A 334 -0.62 -19.18 -9.94
CA LYS A 334 0.13 -19.49 -8.72
C LYS A 334 -0.53 -20.57 -7.86
N ASN A 335 -1.76 -20.99 -8.17
CA ASN A 335 -2.55 -21.98 -7.41
C ASN A 335 -2.65 -21.64 -5.91
N LEU A 336 -2.80 -20.36 -5.57
CA LEU A 336 -2.92 -19.90 -4.21
C LEU A 336 -4.33 -19.36 -3.93
N PRO A 337 -4.80 -19.50 -2.69
CA PRO A 337 -6.02 -18.86 -2.24
C PRO A 337 -5.97 -17.32 -2.37
N TYR A 338 -7.08 -16.74 -2.81
CA TYR A 338 -7.24 -15.31 -2.94
C TYR A 338 -8.60 -14.85 -2.40
N ILE A 339 -8.61 -13.75 -1.67
CA ILE A 339 -9.82 -13.07 -1.25
C ILE A 339 -9.69 -11.56 -1.46
N SER A 340 -10.74 -10.93 -2.01
CA SER A 340 -10.85 -9.47 -2.04
C SER A 340 -11.79 -8.97 -0.94
N ILE A 341 -11.42 -7.87 -0.31
CA ILE A 341 -12.18 -7.21 0.75
C ILE A 341 -12.44 -5.78 0.36
N ASP A 342 -13.71 -5.47 0.05
CA ASP A 342 -14.18 -4.11 -0.10
C ASP A 342 -14.40 -3.49 1.27
N THR A 343 -13.82 -2.30 1.50
CA THR A 343 -13.91 -1.59 2.78
C THR A 343 -13.81 -0.08 2.60
N ASP A 344 -14.07 0.65 3.65
CA ASP A 344 -13.84 2.08 3.77
C ASP A 344 -13.13 2.41 5.10
N TYR A 345 -13.11 3.66 5.51
CA TYR A 345 -12.50 4.08 6.77
C TYR A 345 -13.44 3.97 7.98
N SER A 346 -14.66 3.46 7.80
CA SER A 346 -15.57 3.18 8.89
C SER A 346 -15.12 1.96 9.69
N SER A 347 -15.42 1.92 10.97
CA SER A 347 -15.24 0.73 11.81
C SER A 347 -16.44 -0.23 11.78
N ALA A 348 -17.52 0.13 11.08
CA ALA A 348 -18.78 -0.64 11.10
C ALA A 348 -18.65 -2.04 10.48
N ASP A 349 -17.74 -2.22 9.55
CA ASP A 349 -17.48 -3.47 8.84
C ASP A 349 -16.43 -4.38 9.50
N LYS A 350 -15.80 -3.95 10.60
CA LYS A 350 -14.66 -4.67 11.23
C LYS A 350 -15.05 -6.12 11.61
N GLY A 351 -16.24 -6.34 12.13
CA GLY A 351 -16.70 -7.69 12.49
C GLY A 351 -16.90 -8.60 11.27
N GLN A 352 -17.49 -8.08 10.19
CA GLN A 352 -17.66 -8.81 8.94
C GLN A 352 -16.32 -9.16 8.30
N ILE A 353 -15.39 -8.20 8.28
CA ILE A 353 -14.03 -8.40 7.76
C ILE A 353 -13.33 -9.50 8.57
N SER A 354 -13.35 -9.41 9.90
CA SER A 354 -12.72 -10.41 10.77
C SER A 354 -13.26 -11.82 10.51
N THR A 355 -14.59 -11.98 10.36
CA THR A 355 -15.19 -13.28 10.05
C THR A 355 -14.71 -13.84 8.71
N ARG A 356 -14.61 -13.01 7.68
CA ARG A 356 -14.13 -13.43 6.35
C ARG A 356 -12.65 -13.81 6.37
N LEU A 357 -11.84 -13.05 7.10
CA LEU A 357 -10.40 -13.32 7.26
C LEU A 357 -10.18 -14.59 8.06
N ALA A 358 -10.94 -14.83 9.15
CA ALA A 358 -10.89 -16.06 9.92
C ALA A 358 -11.14 -17.29 9.04
N ALA A 359 -12.22 -17.29 8.26
CA ALA A 359 -12.53 -18.39 7.35
C ALA A 359 -11.43 -18.60 6.28
N PHE A 360 -10.85 -17.53 5.77
CA PHE A 360 -9.76 -17.61 4.80
C PHE A 360 -8.48 -18.22 5.41
N ILE A 361 -8.12 -17.82 6.61
CA ILE A 361 -6.95 -18.37 7.33
C ILE A 361 -7.16 -19.83 7.70
N GLU A 362 -8.36 -20.19 8.20
CA GLU A 362 -8.72 -21.58 8.53
C GLU A 362 -8.63 -22.49 7.30
N MET A 363 -9.08 -22.04 6.14
CA MET A 363 -8.97 -22.79 4.89
C MET A 363 -7.49 -23.07 4.52
N ILE A 364 -6.61 -22.06 4.60
CA ILE A 364 -5.18 -22.24 4.31
C ILE A 364 -4.54 -23.21 5.32
N GLN A 365 -4.89 -23.12 6.61
CA GLN A 365 -4.38 -24.03 7.64
C GLN A 365 -4.82 -25.47 7.40
N ALA A 366 -6.05 -25.69 6.95
CA ALA A 366 -6.57 -26.99 6.62
C ALA A 366 -5.79 -27.65 5.47
N ASP A 367 -5.50 -26.90 4.41
CA ASP A 367 -4.70 -27.38 3.27
C ASP A 367 -3.28 -27.76 3.70
N LYS A 368 -2.60 -26.92 4.45
CA LYS A 368 -1.24 -27.20 4.98
C LYS A 368 -1.20 -28.44 5.89
N SER A 369 -2.27 -28.72 6.63
CA SER A 369 -2.34 -29.87 7.54
C SER A 369 -2.59 -31.19 6.83
N GLY A 370 -2.74 -31.20 5.49
CA GLY A 370 -3.09 -32.40 4.72
C GLY A 370 -4.46 -32.95 5.03
N LYS A 371 -5.33 -32.17 5.70
CA LYS A 371 -6.74 -32.49 5.83
C LYS A 371 -7.36 -32.37 4.44
N LYS A 372 -8.02 -33.47 4.02
CA LYS A 372 -8.68 -33.62 2.72
C LYS A 372 -9.29 -32.33 2.23
N GLU A 373 -8.92 -31.95 1.01
CA GLU A 373 -9.61 -30.92 0.23
C GLU A 373 -11.13 -31.09 0.38
N LEU A 374 -11.79 -30.06 0.91
CA LEU A 374 -13.26 -30.08 1.05
C LEU A 374 -13.83 -30.09 -0.37
N ASP A 375 -14.26 -31.27 -0.85
CA ASP A 375 -14.99 -31.33 -2.10
C ASP A 375 -16.32 -30.57 -1.95
N MET A 376 -16.29 -29.28 -2.26
CA MET A 376 -17.45 -28.40 -2.20
C MET A 376 -18.61 -28.91 -3.09
N ASN A 377 -18.30 -29.61 -4.17
CA ASN A 377 -19.32 -30.24 -5.00
C ASN A 377 -19.98 -31.43 -4.27
N TYR A 378 -19.20 -32.16 -3.48
CA TYR A 378 -19.71 -33.24 -2.68
C TYR A 378 -20.54 -32.72 -1.48
N CYS A 379 -20.08 -31.68 -0.80
CA CYS A 379 -20.83 -30.97 0.23
C CYS A 379 -22.15 -30.41 -0.32
N TYR A 380 -22.11 -29.77 -1.50
CA TYR A 380 -23.34 -29.31 -2.17
C TYR A 380 -24.30 -30.47 -2.50
N LYS A 381 -23.79 -31.60 -2.99
CA LYS A 381 -24.60 -32.81 -3.24
C LYS A 381 -25.20 -33.36 -1.96
N LEU A 382 -24.46 -33.38 -0.85
CA LEU A 382 -25.01 -33.82 0.46
C LEU A 382 -26.14 -32.93 0.92
N ILE A 383 -26.01 -31.63 0.80
CA ILE A 383 -27.06 -30.66 1.15
C ILE A 383 -28.29 -30.86 0.26
N VAL A 384 -28.12 -30.89 -1.05
CA VAL A 384 -29.22 -31.03 -2.02
C VAL A 384 -29.91 -32.38 -1.86
N SER A 385 -29.17 -33.47 -1.66
CA SER A 385 -29.76 -34.79 -1.41
C SER A 385 -30.47 -34.89 -0.07
N GLY A 386 -29.96 -34.21 0.96
CA GLY A 386 -30.61 -34.14 2.27
C GLY A 386 -31.95 -33.40 2.20
N ILE A 387 -31.99 -32.25 1.51
CA ILE A 387 -33.21 -31.47 1.29
C ILE A 387 -34.23 -32.28 0.48
N SER A 388 -33.84 -32.88 -0.62
CA SER A 388 -34.71 -33.69 -1.47
C SER A 388 -35.18 -35.00 -0.79
N GLY A 389 -34.39 -35.51 0.16
CA GLY A 389 -34.71 -36.68 0.97
C GLY A 389 -35.57 -36.39 2.21
N GLY A 390 -35.96 -35.12 2.43
CA GLY A 390 -36.83 -34.72 3.56
C GLY A 390 -36.11 -34.72 4.91
N LYS A 391 -34.76 -34.68 4.95
CA LYS A 391 -34.01 -34.57 6.21
C LYS A 391 -34.17 -33.18 6.82
N CYS A 392 -34.16 -33.11 8.14
CA CYS A 392 -34.12 -31.83 8.83
C CYS A 392 -32.78 -31.17 8.69
N PHE A 393 -32.73 -29.84 8.92
CA PHE A 393 -31.54 -29.06 8.73
C PHE A 393 -30.33 -29.52 9.57
N GLU A 394 -30.59 -29.94 10.81
CA GLU A 394 -29.59 -30.48 11.73
C GLU A 394 -28.97 -31.79 11.22
N GLU A 395 -29.78 -32.70 10.66
CA GLU A 395 -29.24 -33.92 10.04
C GLU A 395 -28.40 -33.67 8.82
N ILE A 396 -28.74 -32.65 8.04
CA ILE A 396 -27.93 -32.20 6.86
C ILE A 396 -26.60 -31.64 7.32
N LEU A 397 -26.60 -30.78 8.32
CA LEU A 397 -25.39 -30.19 8.91
C LEU A 397 -24.50 -31.27 9.54
N GLN A 398 -25.10 -32.28 10.24
CA GLN A 398 -24.34 -33.39 10.81
C GLN A 398 -23.65 -34.22 9.72
N ASN A 399 -24.31 -34.53 8.61
CA ASN A 399 -23.70 -35.25 7.50
C ASN A 399 -22.54 -34.48 6.85
N VAL A 400 -22.64 -33.14 6.74
CA VAL A 400 -21.58 -32.31 6.25
C VAL A 400 -20.41 -32.30 7.24
N TRP A 401 -20.71 -32.22 8.54
CA TRP A 401 -19.66 -32.29 9.60
C TRP A 401 -18.96 -33.65 9.60
N ASP A 402 -19.71 -34.76 9.56
CA ASP A 402 -19.14 -36.12 9.57
C ASP A 402 -18.19 -36.31 8.35
N TYR A 403 -18.50 -35.67 7.22
CA TYR A 403 -17.65 -35.72 6.02
C TYR A 403 -16.45 -34.81 6.11
N THR A 404 -16.63 -33.58 6.58
CA THR A 404 -15.58 -32.53 6.53
C THR A 404 -14.70 -32.51 7.78
N GLY A 405 -15.19 -33.00 8.91
CA GLY A 405 -14.56 -32.88 10.22
C GLY A 405 -14.56 -31.42 10.75
N VAL A 406 -15.25 -30.50 10.06
CA VAL A 406 -15.34 -29.08 10.44
C VAL A 406 -16.74 -28.79 10.96
N PRO A 407 -16.88 -28.24 12.18
CA PRO A 407 -18.18 -27.86 12.71
C PRO A 407 -18.78 -26.73 11.87
N VAL A 408 -19.89 -27.01 11.19
CA VAL A 408 -20.61 -26.01 10.41
C VAL A 408 -21.29 -25.05 11.38
N ARG A 409 -20.59 -24.03 11.80
CA ARG A 409 -21.18 -22.89 12.51
C ARG A 409 -21.55 -21.84 11.47
N PHE A 410 -22.82 -21.88 11.06
CA PHE A 410 -23.49 -20.84 10.25
C PHE A 410 -22.66 -20.22 9.13
N LEU A 411 -22.92 -20.63 7.92
CA LEU A 411 -22.70 -19.84 6.72
C LEU A 411 -23.73 -18.71 6.64
#